data_1504129884d4409a29ffe6e2825813e6
#
_entry.id   1504129884d4409a29ffe6e2825813e6
#
_cell.length_a   1.000
_cell.length_b   1.000
_cell.length_c   1.000
_cell.angle_alpha   90.00
_cell.angle_beta   90.00
_cell.angle_gamma   90.00
#
_symmetry.space_group_name_H-M   'P 1'
#
loop_
_entity.id
_entity.type
_entity.pdbx_description
1 polymer ?
#
loop_
_entity_poly.entity_id
_entity_poly.type
_entity_poly.pdbx_seq_one_letter_code
_entity_poly.pdbx_strand_id
1 'polypeptide(L)'
;TVHHTSNATGSVSGGGGSGNEDALITVGTSISTFGFGWGVGAWNSSTWNTPRSTSTVSLEASYWSLDTFGEDLLAIRNNDKLYRWDLSVGTGTRAAAIAGAPETNRLCLVSSPDRHIFLFGTEVTIGNSTTQDDLFLRFSSQEDFNTWAPTSENTAGTFRIQDGSRIIAAIRSRGSI
;
A
#
# COMPACT_ATOMS: atom_id res chain seq x y z
N THR A 1 -11.03 -22.11 4.90
CA THR A 1 -12.00 -21.05 4.61
C THR A 1 -12.69 -20.71 5.91
N VAL A 2 -12.36 -19.57 6.51
CA VAL A 2 -13.05 -19.09 7.72
C VAL A 2 -14.26 -18.30 7.25
N HIS A 3 -15.44 -18.86 7.44
CA HIS A 3 -16.71 -18.17 7.21
C HIS A 3 -17.02 -17.30 8.44
N HIS A 4 -16.92 -15.98 8.29
CA HIS A 4 -17.49 -15.06 9.24
C HIS A 4 -18.94 -14.77 8.87
N THR A 5 -19.88 -15.13 9.74
CA THR A 5 -21.32 -14.92 9.55
C THR A 5 -21.82 -13.56 10.01
N SER A 6 -20.95 -12.70 10.53
CA SER A 6 -21.28 -11.34 10.90
C SER A 6 -20.19 -10.38 10.44
N ASN A 7 -20.59 -9.31 9.76
CA ASN A 7 -19.70 -8.18 9.53
C ASN A 7 -19.19 -7.68 10.87
N ALA A 8 -17.88 -7.60 11.03
CA ALA A 8 -17.28 -6.88 12.12
C ALA A 8 -17.58 -5.38 11.95
N THR A 9 -18.75 -4.95 12.38
CA THR A 9 -19.21 -3.54 12.36
C THR A 9 -18.73 -2.79 13.59
N GLY A 10 -17.90 -3.38 14.42
CA GLY A 10 -17.30 -2.73 15.56
C GLY A 10 -15.94 -2.14 15.17
N SER A 11 -15.77 -0.84 15.29
CA SER A 11 -14.44 -0.32 15.52
C SER A 11 -13.95 -0.95 16.82
N VAL A 12 -13.07 -1.93 16.72
CA VAL A 12 -12.35 -2.41 17.90
C VAL A 12 -11.38 -1.31 18.29
N SER A 13 -11.87 -0.35 19.07
CA SER A 13 -11.00 0.60 19.73
C SER A 13 -10.35 -0.15 20.87
N GLY A 14 -9.08 -0.46 20.69
CA GLY A 14 -8.21 -0.88 21.77
C GLY A 14 -8.41 -2.31 22.26
N GLY A 15 -8.10 -3.25 21.45
CA GLY A 15 -7.74 -4.57 21.89
C GLY A 15 -6.33 -4.59 22.46
N GLY A 16 -6.04 -3.85 23.44
CA GLY A 16 -4.78 -3.88 24.18
C GLY A 16 -4.98 -4.42 25.59
N GLY A 17 -5.87 -5.36 25.77
CA GLY A 17 -5.94 -6.14 27.00
C GLY A 17 -4.83 -7.17 26.98
N SER A 18 -4.02 -7.24 28.06
CA SER A 18 -2.95 -8.21 28.19
C SER A 18 -3.48 -9.63 27.94
N GLY A 19 -3.11 -10.19 26.79
CA GLY A 19 -3.47 -11.56 26.40
C GLY A 19 -4.30 -11.72 25.12
N ASN A 20 -4.78 -10.66 24.50
CA ASN A 20 -5.46 -10.77 23.21
C ASN A 20 -4.60 -10.16 22.11
N GLU A 21 -3.98 -11.01 21.35
CA GLU A 21 -3.29 -10.64 20.11
C GLU A 21 -4.34 -10.50 19.00
N ASP A 22 -4.98 -9.34 18.96
CA ASP A 22 -5.92 -9.05 17.90
C ASP A 22 -5.16 -8.58 16.65
N ALA A 23 -4.91 -9.50 15.74
CA ALA A 23 -4.44 -9.13 14.41
C ALA A 23 -5.56 -8.37 13.68
N LEU A 24 -5.40 -7.07 13.50
CA LEU A 24 -6.30 -6.30 12.66
C LEU A 24 -5.96 -6.55 11.18
N ILE A 25 -6.65 -7.49 10.58
CA ILE A 25 -6.53 -7.78 9.17
C ILE A 25 -7.57 -6.93 8.42
N THR A 26 -7.11 -6.04 7.56
CA THR A 26 -8.01 -5.42 6.58
C THR A 26 -8.31 -6.45 5.50
N VAL A 27 -9.45 -7.07 5.55
CA VAL A 27 -9.90 -8.12 4.60
C VAL A 27 -10.38 -7.55 3.24
N GLY A 28 -10.06 -6.31 2.94
CA GLY A 28 -10.50 -5.63 1.72
C GLY A 28 -11.66 -4.68 1.97
N THR A 29 -12.25 -4.18 0.90
CA THR A 29 -13.41 -3.30 0.98
C THR A 29 -14.63 -4.09 1.45
N SER A 30 -15.38 -3.56 2.44
CA SER A 30 -16.63 -4.16 2.93
C SER A 30 -17.75 -4.14 1.87
N ILE A 31 -17.56 -3.38 0.80
CA ILE A 31 -18.49 -3.27 -0.32
C ILE A 31 -17.67 -3.41 -1.60
N SER A 32 -17.82 -4.51 -2.31
CA SER A 32 -17.32 -4.66 -3.67
C SER A 32 -18.52 -4.52 -4.62
N THR A 33 -18.50 -3.46 -5.44
CA THR A 33 -19.46 -3.34 -6.54
C THR A 33 -18.89 -4.03 -7.75
N PHE A 34 -19.49 -5.13 -8.15
CA PHE A 34 -19.02 -5.93 -9.28
C PHE A 34 -19.54 -5.33 -10.59
N GLY A 35 -18.66 -4.73 -11.37
CA GLY A 35 -18.85 -4.43 -12.78
C GLY A 35 -20.06 -3.57 -13.18
N PHE A 36 -20.19 -3.39 -14.48
CA PHE A 36 -21.34 -2.75 -15.13
C PHE A 36 -22.23 -3.81 -15.76
N GLY A 37 -23.54 -3.64 -15.70
CA GLY A 37 -24.48 -4.48 -16.43
C GLY A 37 -25.72 -4.89 -15.65
N TRP A 38 -26.60 -5.58 -16.35
CA TRP A 38 -27.81 -6.15 -15.80
C TRP A 38 -27.51 -7.28 -14.83
N GLY A 39 -28.11 -7.24 -13.66
CA GLY A 39 -27.92 -8.29 -12.64
C GLY A 39 -26.73 -8.09 -11.72
N VAL A 40 -26.02 -6.97 -11.80
CA VAL A 40 -24.89 -6.65 -10.92
C VAL A 40 -25.33 -5.78 -9.74
N GLY A 41 -25.09 -6.26 -8.52
CA GLY A 41 -25.42 -5.56 -7.26
C GLY A 41 -26.84 -5.84 -6.77
N ALA A 42 -27.27 -5.09 -5.74
CA ALA A 42 -28.59 -5.28 -5.14
C ALA A 42 -29.72 -4.83 -6.08
N TRP A 43 -30.80 -5.59 -6.09
CA TRP A 43 -32.03 -5.20 -6.76
C TRP A 43 -32.60 -3.92 -6.13
N ASN A 44 -33.18 -3.07 -6.97
CA ASN A 44 -33.82 -1.82 -6.54
C ASN A 44 -32.84 -0.76 -5.95
N SER A 45 -31.57 -0.83 -6.32
CA SER A 45 -30.55 0.11 -5.84
C SER A 45 -30.48 1.42 -6.63
N SER A 46 -31.24 1.55 -7.74
CA SER A 46 -31.31 2.75 -8.56
C SER A 46 -32.54 2.74 -9.45
N THR A 47 -32.95 3.90 -9.96
CA THR A 47 -34.04 4.03 -10.93
C THR A 47 -33.59 3.58 -12.32
N TRP A 48 -34.56 3.21 -13.16
CA TRP A 48 -34.30 2.95 -14.57
C TRP A 48 -33.61 4.14 -15.23
N ASN A 49 -32.63 3.89 -16.07
CA ASN A 49 -31.86 4.90 -16.77
C ASN A 49 -30.91 5.78 -15.90
N THR A 50 -30.66 5.41 -14.65
CA THR A 50 -29.68 6.08 -13.81
C THR A 50 -28.43 5.22 -13.71
N PRO A 51 -27.28 5.65 -14.26
CA PRO A 51 -26.02 4.92 -14.13
C PRO A 51 -25.63 4.82 -12.66
N ARG A 52 -25.03 3.70 -12.29
CA ARG A 52 -24.45 3.55 -10.95
C ARG A 52 -23.23 4.44 -10.78
N SER A 53 -22.98 4.87 -9.56
CA SER A 53 -21.73 5.53 -9.23
C SER A 53 -20.55 4.59 -9.49
N THR A 54 -19.58 5.06 -10.26
CA THR A 54 -18.33 4.33 -10.56
C THR A 54 -17.30 4.42 -9.43
N SER A 55 -17.57 5.22 -8.40
CA SER A 55 -16.61 5.52 -7.33
C SER A 55 -16.31 4.34 -6.40
N THR A 56 -17.03 3.22 -6.54
CA THR A 56 -16.89 2.04 -5.68
C THR A 56 -16.45 0.78 -6.42
N VAL A 57 -16.07 0.88 -7.68
CA VAL A 57 -15.60 -0.27 -8.46
C VAL A 57 -14.13 -0.50 -8.20
N SER A 58 -13.78 -1.53 -7.43
CA SER A 58 -12.41 -2.00 -7.36
C SER A 58 -12.18 -3.01 -8.49
N LEU A 59 -11.41 -2.61 -9.50
CA LEU A 59 -11.08 -3.46 -10.65
C LEU A 59 -9.84 -4.33 -10.40
N GLU A 60 -9.11 -4.08 -9.33
CA GLU A 60 -7.88 -4.79 -8.99
C GLU A 60 -8.01 -5.48 -7.63
N ALA A 61 -7.44 -6.67 -7.54
CA ALA A 61 -7.31 -7.36 -6.26
C ALA A 61 -6.40 -6.58 -5.32
N SER A 62 -6.79 -6.48 -4.06
CA SER A 62 -5.90 -5.97 -3.02
C SER A 62 -4.84 -7.02 -2.71
N TYR A 63 -3.58 -6.63 -2.77
CA TYR A 63 -2.45 -7.42 -2.32
C TYR A 63 -1.50 -6.56 -1.48
N TRP A 64 -0.71 -7.22 -0.66
CA TRP A 64 0.28 -6.59 0.18
C TRP A 64 1.68 -6.88 -0.35
N SER A 65 2.51 -5.84 -0.40
CA SER A 65 3.95 -5.95 -0.58
C SER A 65 4.61 -5.74 0.77
N LEU A 66 5.43 -6.69 1.17
CA LEU A 66 6.09 -6.69 2.48
C LEU A 66 7.59 -6.83 2.28
N ASP A 67 8.37 -6.06 3.03
CA ASP A 67 9.82 -6.21 3.13
C ASP A 67 10.30 -5.74 4.51
N THR A 68 11.57 -5.95 4.82
CA THR A 68 12.16 -5.59 6.10
C THR A 68 13.22 -4.51 5.95
N PHE A 69 13.22 -3.53 6.85
CA PHE A 69 14.24 -2.51 6.96
C PHE A 69 14.93 -2.64 8.32
N GLY A 70 16.00 -3.41 8.34
CA GLY A 70 16.59 -3.86 9.61
C GLY A 70 15.66 -4.82 10.34
N GLU A 71 15.23 -4.47 11.52
CA GLU A 71 14.28 -5.24 12.33
C GLU A 71 12.82 -4.84 12.10
N ASP A 72 12.61 -3.70 11.42
CA ASP A 72 11.28 -3.15 11.18
C ASP A 72 10.62 -3.78 9.94
N LEU A 73 9.32 -3.94 10.00
CA LEU A 73 8.52 -4.40 8.87
C LEU A 73 8.00 -3.20 8.07
N LEU A 74 8.24 -3.23 6.78
CA LEU A 74 7.61 -2.32 5.81
C LEU A 74 6.47 -3.04 5.10
N ALA A 75 5.38 -2.33 4.92
CA ALA A 75 4.18 -2.87 4.29
C ALA A 75 3.50 -1.83 3.39
N ILE A 76 3.10 -2.24 2.20
CA ILE A 76 2.26 -1.46 1.29
C ILE A 76 1.09 -2.32 0.86
N ARG A 77 -0.11 -1.81 0.98
CA ARG A 77 -1.25 -2.31 0.24
C ARG A 77 -1.28 -1.67 -1.14
N ASN A 78 -1.60 -2.41 -2.17
CA ASN A 78 -1.68 -1.88 -3.53
C ASN A 78 -2.44 -0.54 -3.60
N ASN A 79 -1.82 0.49 -4.18
CA ASN A 79 -2.31 1.87 -4.27
C ASN A 79 -2.51 2.56 -2.92
N ASP A 80 -1.65 2.31 -1.96
CA ASP A 80 -1.75 2.89 -0.62
C ASP A 80 -0.38 3.41 -0.13
N LYS A 81 -0.36 3.95 1.06
CA LYS A 81 0.83 4.50 1.74
C LYS A 81 1.81 3.40 2.13
N LEU A 82 3.06 3.80 2.32
CA LEU A 82 4.07 2.97 2.96
C LEU A 82 3.88 3.02 4.47
N TYR A 83 3.69 1.85 5.07
CA TYR A 83 3.58 1.67 6.52
C TYR A 83 4.85 1.03 7.07
N ARG A 84 5.26 1.47 8.26
CA ARG A 84 6.35 0.88 9.05
C ARG A 84 5.79 0.37 10.37
N TRP A 85 6.07 -0.87 10.67
CA TRP A 85 5.90 -1.40 12.00
C TRP A 85 7.27 -1.51 12.68
N ASP A 86 7.43 -0.78 13.78
CA ASP A 86 8.66 -0.72 14.55
C ASP A 86 8.65 -1.86 15.58
N LEU A 87 9.60 -2.79 15.45
CA LEU A 87 9.69 -3.94 16.34
C LEU A 87 9.91 -3.53 17.80
N SER A 88 10.58 -2.41 18.04
CA SER A 88 10.91 -1.94 19.39
C SER A 88 9.67 -1.55 20.21
N VAL A 89 8.58 -1.16 19.56
CA VAL A 89 7.31 -0.80 20.23
C VAL A 89 6.41 -1.99 20.52
N GLY A 90 6.79 -3.19 20.04
CA GLY A 90 6.09 -4.43 20.29
C GLY A 90 4.79 -4.61 19.52
N THR A 91 4.14 -5.76 19.70
CA THR A 91 2.95 -6.17 18.92
C THR A 91 1.68 -5.41 19.29
N GLY A 92 1.65 -4.72 20.43
CA GLY A 92 0.52 -3.89 20.85
C GLY A 92 0.35 -2.59 20.06
N THR A 93 1.34 -2.20 19.27
CA THR A 93 1.32 -0.96 18.48
C THR A 93 1.18 -1.30 17.01
N ARG A 94 0.27 -0.60 16.32
CA ARG A 94 0.04 -0.78 14.88
C ARG A 94 1.14 -0.12 14.07
N ALA A 95 1.35 -0.64 12.85
CA ALA A 95 2.15 0.03 11.85
C ALA A 95 1.62 1.43 11.56
N ALA A 96 2.50 2.39 11.42
CA ALA A 96 2.19 3.78 11.09
C ALA A 96 2.66 4.12 9.68
N ALA A 97 1.92 5.00 9.00
CA ALA A 97 2.36 5.51 7.72
C ALA A 97 3.62 6.37 7.91
N ILE A 98 4.61 6.19 7.02
CA ILE A 98 5.84 6.96 7.04
C ILE A 98 5.55 8.37 6.53
N ALA A 99 5.84 9.37 7.37
CA ALA A 99 5.68 10.76 6.98
C ALA A 99 6.68 11.15 5.88
N GLY A 100 6.23 11.92 4.88
CA GLY A 100 7.07 12.36 3.77
C GLY A 100 7.28 11.34 2.66
N ALA A 101 6.87 10.08 2.85
CA ALA A 101 6.80 9.11 1.77
C ALA A 101 5.61 9.40 0.83
N PRO A 102 5.69 8.97 -0.45
CA PRO A 102 4.55 9.04 -1.36
C PRO A 102 3.31 8.36 -0.79
N GLU A 103 2.13 8.91 -1.08
CA GLU A 103 0.86 8.44 -0.53
C GLU A 103 0.27 7.25 -1.30
N THR A 104 0.66 7.08 -2.57
CA THR A 104 0.18 5.98 -3.42
C THR A 104 1.35 5.23 -4.02
N ASN A 105 1.41 3.93 -3.72
CA ASN A 105 2.49 3.04 -4.14
C ASN A 105 1.93 1.65 -4.43
N ARG A 106 2.60 0.89 -5.30
CA ARG A 106 2.20 -0.49 -5.60
C ARG A 106 3.04 -1.53 -4.88
N LEU A 107 4.35 -1.35 -4.86
CA LEU A 107 5.30 -2.32 -4.30
C LEU A 107 6.39 -1.60 -3.52
N CYS A 108 6.93 -2.26 -2.51
CA CYS A 108 8.16 -1.86 -1.85
C CYS A 108 9.22 -2.96 -1.91
N LEU A 109 10.47 -2.55 -1.92
CA LEU A 109 11.63 -3.40 -1.84
C LEU A 109 12.76 -2.67 -1.14
N VAL A 110 13.49 -3.35 -0.27
CA VAL A 110 14.66 -2.77 0.41
C VAL A 110 15.93 -3.31 -0.21
N SER A 111 16.85 -2.42 -0.59
CA SER A 111 18.20 -2.81 -1.04
C SER A 111 19.01 -3.34 0.15
N SER A 112 19.63 -4.51 -0.02
CA SER A 112 20.44 -5.11 1.04
C SER A 112 21.80 -4.42 1.24
N PRO A 113 22.53 -4.01 0.17
CA PRO A 113 23.83 -3.38 0.35
C PRO A 113 23.76 -1.99 0.96
N ASP A 114 22.87 -1.15 0.43
CA ASP A 114 22.85 0.28 0.70
C ASP A 114 21.64 0.72 1.54
N ARG A 115 20.73 -0.21 1.85
CA ARG A 115 19.53 0.02 2.65
C ARG A 115 18.70 1.20 2.18
N HIS A 116 18.54 1.34 0.85
CA HIS A 116 17.51 2.19 0.26
C HIS A 116 16.17 1.45 0.23
N ILE A 117 15.11 2.17 0.46
CA ILE A 117 13.75 1.66 0.27
C ILE A 117 13.30 2.09 -1.12
N PHE A 118 12.97 1.14 -1.97
CA PHE A 118 12.44 1.37 -3.31
C PHE A 118 10.93 1.27 -3.31
N LEU A 119 10.28 2.25 -3.91
CA LEU A 119 8.85 2.28 -4.15
C LEU A 119 8.60 2.25 -5.65
N PHE A 120 7.75 1.34 -6.09
CA PHE A 120 7.43 1.14 -7.50
C PHE A 120 5.96 1.50 -7.78
N GLY A 121 5.69 2.03 -8.97
CA GLY A 121 4.37 2.50 -9.34
C GLY A 121 3.89 3.60 -8.39
N THR A 122 4.75 4.58 -8.15
CA THR A 122 4.56 5.62 -7.14
C THR A 122 4.24 6.99 -7.75
N GLU A 123 4.00 7.96 -6.91
CA GLU A 123 3.75 9.36 -7.29
C GLU A 123 4.99 10.01 -7.91
N VAL A 124 4.78 10.73 -9.00
CA VAL A 124 5.82 11.61 -9.58
C VAL A 124 6.06 12.80 -8.66
N THR A 125 4.98 13.37 -8.11
CA THR A 125 5.03 14.45 -7.12
C THR A 125 4.56 13.94 -5.78
N ILE A 126 5.44 13.93 -4.78
CA ILE A 126 5.12 13.44 -3.44
C ILE A 126 3.93 14.20 -2.86
N GLY A 127 2.97 13.47 -2.29
CA GLY A 127 1.75 14.02 -1.70
C GLY A 127 0.66 14.38 -2.71
N ASN A 128 0.83 14.00 -3.97
CA ASN A 128 -0.20 14.18 -5.00
C ASN A 128 -0.53 12.84 -5.67
N SER A 129 -1.49 12.13 -5.11
CA SER A 129 -1.93 10.81 -5.58
C SER A 129 -2.41 10.78 -7.04
N THR A 130 -2.80 11.93 -7.61
CA THR A 130 -3.20 12.02 -9.02
C THR A 130 -2.03 11.93 -9.99
N THR A 131 -0.81 12.06 -9.49
CA THR A 131 0.43 11.95 -10.29
C THR A 131 1.05 10.56 -10.23
N GLN A 132 0.33 9.54 -9.75
CA GLN A 132 0.82 8.17 -9.74
C GLN A 132 1.09 7.69 -11.16
N ASP A 133 2.29 7.14 -11.37
CA ASP A 133 2.71 6.55 -12.65
C ASP A 133 3.19 5.11 -12.39
N ASP A 134 2.57 4.15 -13.04
CA ASP A 134 2.83 2.73 -12.88
C ASP A 134 4.24 2.29 -13.29
N LEU A 135 4.97 3.13 -14.03
CA LEU A 135 6.35 2.92 -14.46
C LEU A 135 7.36 3.76 -13.68
N PHE A 136 6.88 4.59 -12.75
CA PHE A 136 7.74 5.44 -11.95
C PHE A 136 8.23 4.70 -10.70
N LEU A 137 9.50 4.81 -10.43
CA LEU A 137 10.12 4.34 -9.20
C LEU A 137 10.79 5.48 -8.45
N ARG A 138 10.77 5.39 -7.15
CA ARG A 138 11.43 6.31 -6.25
C ARG A 138 12.14 5.52 -5.16
N PHE A 139 13.30 6.00 -4.72
CA PHE A 139 14.01 5.40 -3.60
C PHE A 139 14.36 6.44 -2.55
N SER A 140 14.34 6.00 -1.30
CA SER A 140 14.68 6.83 -0.15
C SER A 140 16.17 7.16 -0.12
N SER A 141 16.57 8.10 0.72
CA SER A 141 17.98 8.26 1.08
C SER A 141 18.51 6.99 1.76
N GLN A 142 19.81 6.77 1.67
CA GLN A 142 20.48 5.62 2.29
C GLN A 142 20.22 5.60 3.79
N GLU A 143 19.85 4.43 4.31
CA GLU A 143 19.54 4.18 5.73
C GLU A 143 18.48 5.12 6.34
N ASP A 144 17.71 5.82 5.52
CA ASP A 144 16.69 6.77 5.95
C ASP A 144 15.34 6.47 5.28
N PHE A 145 14.33 6.26 6.09
CA PHE A 145 12.97 6.02 5.62
C PHE A 145 12.11 7.29 5.53
N ASN A 146 12.63 8.47 5.89
CA ASN A 146 11.87 9.73 5.87
C ASN A 146 12.22 10.64 4.69
N THR A 147 13.40 10.48 4.09
CA THR A 147 13.88 11.36 3.02
C THR A 147 13.66 10.74 1.65
N TRP A 148 12.73 11.32 0.89
CA TRP A 148 12.26 10.82 -0.40
C TRP A 148 12.44 11.80 -1.56
N ALA A 149 12.64 13.09 -1.27
CA ALA A 149 12.87 14.11 -2.27
C ALA A 149 14.37 14.21 -2.60
N PRO A 150 14.79 14.03 -3.86
CA PRO A 150 16.18 14.15 -4.25
C PRO A 150 16.71 15.58 -4.03
N THR A 151 17.88 15.71 -3.42
CA THR A 151 18.63 16.95 -3.27
C THR A 151 20.11 16.70 -3.54
N SER A 152 20.91 17.76 -3.59
CA SER A 152 22.36 17.64 -3.72
C SER A 152 23.05 17.04 -2.48
N GLU A 153 22.35 16.94 -1.37
CA GLU A 153 22.89 16.53 -0.07
C GLU A 153 22.47 15.13 0.37
N ASN A 154 21.57 14.48 -0.37
CA ASN A 154 21.06 13.14 -0.04
C ASN A 154 21.23 12.17 -1.22
N THR A 155 21.01 10.91 -0.95
CA THR A 155 21.10 9.83 -1.94
C THR A 155 19.74 9.38 -2.46
N ALA A 156 18.65 10.08 -2.08
CA ALA A 156 17.32 9.79 -2.61
C ALA A 156 17.27 10.06 -4.11
N GLY A 157 16.46 9.31 -4.83
CA GLY A 157 16.36 9.49 -6.27
C GLY A 157 15.07 8.96 -6.86
N THR A 158 14.93 9.21 -8.15
CA THR A 158 13.78 8.78 -8.94
C THR A 158 14.23 8.28 -10.29
N PHE A 159 13.48 7.33 -10.83
CA PHE A 159 13.68 6.86 -12.18
C PHE A 159 12.34 6.46 -12.79
N ARG A 160 12.17 6.67 -14.09
CA ARG A 160 11.01 6.20 -14.84
C ARG A 160 11.45 5.18 -15.88
N ILE A 161 10.84 4.00 -15.85
CA ILE A 161 11.02 2.98 -16.89
C ILE A 161 10.36 3.49 -18.17
N GLN A 162 11.09 3.43 -19.27
CA GLN A 162 10.62 4.04 -20.54
C GLN A 162 9.64 3.14 -21.30
N ASP A 163 9.77 1.82 -21.13
CA ASP A 163 8.99 0.83 -21.86
C ASP A 163 8.13 0.00 -20.89
N GLY A 164 6.90 -0.25 -21.30
CA GLY A 164 5.96 -1.06 -20.53
C GLY A 164 4.70 -0.29 -20.17
N SER A 165 3.80 -0.97 -19.49
CA SER A 165 2.55 -0.39 -19.00
C SER A 165 2.50 -0.28 -17.47
N ARG A 166 3.15 -1.21 -16.78
CA ARG A 166 3.15 -1.27 -15.31
C ARG A 166 4.24 -2.17 -14.77
N ILE A 167 4.83 -1.79 -13.64
CA ILE A 167 5.72 -2.64 -12.86
C ILE A 167 4.85 -3.61 -12.05
N ILE A 168 5.00 -4.91 -12.30
CA ILE A 168 4.18 -5.95 -11.65
C ILE A 168 4.89 -6.55 -10.44
N ALA A 169 6.21 -6.71 -10.53
CA ALA A 169 7.01 -7.29 -9.46
C ALA A 169 8.43 -6.75 -9.49
N ALA A 170 9.08 -6.78 -8.35
CA ALA A 170 10.49 -6.48 -8.18
C ALA A 170 11.11 -7.55 -7.28
N ILE A 171 12.35 -7.91 -7.57
CA ILE A 171 13.07 -8.92 -6.80
C ILE A 171 14.52 -8.48 -6.63
N ARG A 172 15.07 -8.76 -5.46
CA ARG A 172 16.51 -8.57 -5.21
C ARG A 172 17.29 -9.69 -5.86
N SER A 173 18.34 -9.34 -6.59
CA SER A 173 19.37 -10.29 -6.97
C SER A 173 20.56 -10.20 -6.01
N ARG A 174 21.50 -11.15 -6.10
CA ARG A 174 22.70 -11.14 -5.26
C ARG A 174 23.60 -9.96 -5.65
N GLY A 175 23.61 -8.92 -4.81
CA GLY A 175 24.46 -7.74 -5.00
C GLY A 175 23.87 -6.64 -5.89
N SER A 176 22.61 -6.77 -6.32
CA SER A 176 21.89 -5.68 -7.03
C SER A 176 20.37 -5.85 -6.90
N ILE A 177 19.68 -4.85 -7.28
CA ILE A 177 18.21 -4.82 -7.44
C ILE A 177 17.90 -5.00 -8.92
#